data_89bb065a7f4a16e0889feec03e37f63e
#
_entry.id   89bb065a7f4a16e0889feec03e37f63e
#
_cell.length_a   1.000
_cell.length_b   1.000
_cell.length_c   1.000
_cell.angle_alpha   90.00
_cell.angle_beta   90.00
_cell.angle_gamma   90.00
#
_symmetry.space_group_name_H-M   'P 1'
#
loop_
_entity.id
_entity.type
_entity.pdbx_description
1 polymer ?
#
loop_
_entity_poly.entity_id
_entity_poly.type
_entity_poly.pdbx_seq_one_letter_code
_entity_poly.pdbx_strand_id
1 'polypeptide(L)'
;TEEFEKMIAKDELIEYARYVDNYYGTPRVYVEEQLEAGKDVVLEIEIQVALKVKEKFPDTLLLFVTPPSAQELRSRLVGRGTETMDVIEYRMSRAKEEAEGMEKYDYLIINDDLMECVEEMHRIIQGEHRRSFRNHEFIEHMKEELKGE
;
A
#
# COMPACT_ATOMS: atom_id res chain seq x y z
N THR A 1 -13.07 1.94 -21.36
CA THR A 1 -13.06 3.30 -20.80
C THR A 1 -14.43 3.68 -20.24
N GLU A 2 -15.47 3.54 -21.03
CA GLU A 2 -16.84 3.86 -20.60
C GLU A 2 -17.31 3.02 -19.42
N GLU A 3 -17.04 1.71 -19.45
CA GLU A 3 -17.35 0.79 -18.37
C GLU A 3 -16.56 1.13 -17.10
N PHE A 4 -15.29 1.52 -17.25
CA PHE A 4 -14.44 1.94 -16.14
C PHE A 4 -14.99 3.21 -15.49
N GLU A 5 -15.42 4.18 -16.28
CA GLU A 5 -16.04 5.42 -15.79
C GLU A 5 -17.32 5.14 -15.00
N LYS A 6 -18.11 4.14 -15.43
CA LYS A 6 -19.29 3.69 -14.69
C LYS A 6 -18.91 3.09 -13.34
N MET A 7 -17.82 2.34 -13.29
CA MET A 7 -17.30 1.77 -12.04
C MET A 7 -16.86 2.86 -11.06
N ILE A 8 -16.22 3.92 -11.54
CA ILE A 8 -15.85 5.07 -10.72
C ILE A 8 -17.10 5.72 -10.13
N ALA A 9 -18.10 5.98 -10.95
CA ALA A 9 -19.35 6.62 -10.54
C ALA A 9 -20.12 5.81 -9.50
N LYS A 10 -20.04 4.48 -9.54
CA LYS A 10 -20.70 3.56 -8.61
C LYS A 10 -19.85 3.20 -7.38
N ASP A 11 -18.66 3.77 -7.27
CA ASP A 11 -17.72 3.47 -6.19
C ASP A 11 -17.33 1.99 -6.11
N GLU A 12 -17.14 1.36 -7.26
CA GLU A 12 -16.77 -0.05 -7.38
C GLU A 12 -15.26 -0.30 -7.36
N LEU A 13 -14.45 0.75 -7.28
CA LEU A 13 -13.00 0.67 -7.24
C LEU A 13 -12.45 1.12 -5.89
N ILE A 14 -11.48 0.37 -5.37
CA ILE A 14 -10.74 0.75 -4.17
C ILE A 14 -9.82 1.93 -4.49
N GLU A 15 -9.15 1.85 -5.62
CA GLU A 15 -8.30 2.91 -6.13
C GLU A 15 -8.36 2.92 -7.66
N TYR A 16 -8.08 4.07 -8.23
CA TYR A 16 -7.96 4.19 -9.68
C TYR A 16 -7.05 5.37 -10.02
N ALA A 17 -6.44 5.29 -11.20
CA ALA A 17 -5.65 6.36 -11.75
C ALA A 17 -5.78 6.37 -13.26
N ARG A 18 -5.76 7.56 -13.85
CA ARG A 18 -5.69 7.72 -15.28
C ARG A 18 -4.25 8.07 -15.65
N TYR A 19 -3.66 7.27 -16.52
CA TYR A 19 -2.32 7.50 -17.02
C TYR A 19 -2.37 7.57 -18.54
N VAL A 20 -2.02 8.74 -19.09
CA VAL A 20 -2.16 9.05 -20.51
C VAL A 20 -3.64 8.91 -20.89
N ASP A 21 -4.02 7.97 -21.75
CA ASP A 21 -5.39 7.74 -22.17
C ASP A 21 -6.00 6.46 -21.61
N ASN A 22 -5.31 5.84 -20.63
CA ASN A 22 -5.75 4.58 -20.02
C ASN A 22 -6.07 4.75 -18.54
N TYR A 23 -7.08 4.00 -18.09
CA TYR A 23 -7.39 3.89 -16.68
C TYR A 23 -6.79 2.63 -16.09
N TYR A 24 -6.34 2.75 -14.85
CA TYR A 24 -5.85 1.63 -14.04
C TYR A 24 -6.53 1.69 -12.69
N GLY A 25 -6.96 0.56 -12.18
CA GLY A 25 -7.62 0.53 -10.89
C GLY A 25 -7.84 -0.89 -10.38
N THR A 26 -8.24 -0.97 -9.10
CA THR A 26 -8.49 -2.23 -8.41
C THR A 26 -9.96 -2.35 -8.05
N PRO A 27 -10.67 -3.37 -8.57
CA PRO A 27 -12.07 -3.59 -8.24
C PRO A 27 -12.25 -3.90 -6.76
N ARG A 28 -13.18 -3.20 -6.12
CA ARG A 28 -13.48 -3.35 -4.70
C ARG A 28 -13.99 -4.73 -4.34
N VAL A 29 -14.91 -5.28 -5.14
CA VAL A 29 -15.51 -6.60 -4.92
C VAL A 29 -14.42 -7.68 -4.89
N TYR A 30 -13.47 -7.63 -5.80
CA TYR A 30 -12.38 -8.59 -5.85
C TYR A 30 -11.56 -8.59 -4.56
N VAL A 31 -11.20 -7.40 -4.07
CA VAL A 31 -10.43 -7.25 -2.83
C VAL A 31 -11.24 -7.76 -1.63
N GLU A 32 -12.51 -7.40 -1.54
CA GLU A 32 -13.40 -7.85 -0.47
C GLU A 32 -13.53 -9.37 -0.44
N GLU A 33 -13.67 -10.01 -1.60
CA GLU A 33 -13.73 -11.47 -1.72
C GLU A 33 -12.46 -12.15 -1.22
N GLN A 34 -11.28 -11.60 -1.57
CA GLN A 34 -10.01 -12.14 -1.12
C GLN A 34 -9.84 -12.01 0.40
N LEU A 35 -10.23 -10.88 0.97
CA LEU A 35 -10.17 -10.66 2.41
C LEU A 35 -11.13 -11.58 3.16
N GLU A 36 -12.34 -11.79 2.67
CA GLU A 36 -13.31 -12.72 3.25
C GLU A 36 -12.81 -14.16 3.20
N ALA A 37 -12.02 -14.50 2.21
CA ALA A 37 -11.39 -15.82 2.09
C ALA A 37 -10.20 -16.00 3.05
N GLY A 38 -9.90 -15.01 3.90
CA GLY A 38 -8.81 -15.07 4.88
C GLY A 38 -7.44 -14.73 4.31
N LYS A 39 -7.39 -14.15 3.13
CA LYS A 39 -6.15 -13.77 2.47
C LYS A 39 -5.81 -12.31 2.74
N ASP A 40 -4.52 -12.01 2.80
CA ASP A 40 -4.03 -10.64 2.79
C ASP A 40 -3.96 -10.15 1.36
N VAL A 41 -4.28 -8.87 1.16
CA VAL A 41 -4.18 -8.23 -0.15
C VAL A 41 -3.16 -7.11 -0.09
N VAL A 42 -2.19 -7.16 -0.99
CA VAL A 42 -1.13 -6.15 -1.10
C VAL A 42 -1.35 -5.35 -2.37
N LEU A 43 -1.38 -4.04 -2.22
CA LEU A 43 -1.46 -3.11 -3.35
C LEU A 43 -0.12 -2.38 -3.48
N GLU A 44 0.44 -2.40 -4.68
CA GLU A 44 1.62 -1.64 -5.02
C GLU A 44 1.19 -0.42 -5.82
N ILE A 45 1.07 0.71 -5.14
CA ILE A 45 0.49 1.93 -5.69
C ILE A 45 1.29 3.16 -5.28
N GLU A 46 1.11 4.24 -6.02
CA GLU A 46 1.77 5.52 -5.72
C GLU A 46 1.23 6.14 -4.43
N ILE A 47 2.05 6.98 -3.81
CA ILE A 47 1.75 7.63 -2.54
C ILE A 47 0.41 8.38 -2.54
N GLN A 48 0.11 9.14 -3.58
CA GLN A 48 -1.14 9.91 -3.66
C GLN A 48 -2.35 9.00 -3.65
N VAL A 49 -2.27 7.88 -4.36
CA VAL A 49 -3.32 6.87 -4.42
C VAL A 49 -3.42 6.13 -3.08
N ALA A 50 -2.28 5.77 -2.50
CA ALA A 50 -2.24 5.09 -1.19
C ALA A 50 -2.90 5.91 -0.08
N LEU A 51 -2.64 7.21 -0.05
CA LEU A 51 -3.24 8.10 0.94
C LEU A 51 -4.76 8.21 0.76
N LYS A 52 -5.25 8.19 -0.47
CA LYS A 52 -6.69 8.17 -0.76
C LYS A 52 -7.33 6.86 -0.30
N VAL A 53 -6.65 5.73 -0.51
CA VAL A 53 -7.12 4.43 -0.03
C VAL A 53 -7.23 4.43 1.49
N LYS A 54 -6.24 4.95 2.18
CA LYS A 54 -6.23 5.05 3.65
C LYS A 54 -7.38 5.93 4.16
N GLU A 55 -7.65 7.02 3.47
CA GLU A 55 -8.76 7.92 3.82
C GLU A 55 -10.10 7.21 3.69
N LYS A 56 -10.29 6.47 2.61
CA LYS A 56 -11.53 5.72 2.33
C LYS A 56 -11.66 4.47 3.20
N PHE A 57 -10.56 3.78 3.48
CA PHE A 57 -10.50 2.57 4.30
C PHE A 57 -9.45 2.75 5.41
N PRO A 58 -9.85 3.35 6.54
CA PRO A 58 -8.91 3.69 7.63
C PRO A 58 -8.11 2.53 8.22
N ASP A 59 -8.63 1.30 8.08
CA ASP A 59 -7.96 0.10 8.59
C ASP A 59 -6.82 -0.38 7.69
N THR A 60 -6.60 0.28 6.56
CA THR A 60 -5.52 -0.06 5.64
C THR A 60 -4.16 0.22 6.27
N LEU A 61 -3.27 -0.75 6.15
CA LEU A 61 -1.88 -0.61 6.58
C LEU A 61 -1.05 0.01 5.45
N LEU A 62 -0.39 1.10 5.74
CA LEU A 62 0.51 1.76 4.79
C LEU A 62 1.96 1.47 5.14
N LEU A 63 2.67 0.81 4.21
CA LEU A 63 4.09 0.53 4.32
C LEU A 63 4.84 1.33 3.26
N PHE A 64 5.77 2.16 3.69
CA PHE A 64 6.65 2.88 2.77
C PHE A 64 7.98 2.17 2.66
N VAL A 65 8.30 1.69 1.45
CA VAL A 65 9.57 1.02 1.18
C VAL A 65 10.52 2.02 0.55
N THR A 66 11.64 2.25 1.21
CA THR A 66 12.62 3.25 0.79
C THR A 66 14.02 2.64 0.65
N PRO A 67 14.82 3.08 -0.34
CA PRO A 67 16.24 2.76 -0.32
C PRO A 67 16.92 3.40 0.89
N PRO A 68 18.11 2.93 1.30
CA PRO A 68 18.77 3.44 2.50
C PRO A 68 19.27 4.88 2.39
N SER A 69 19.44 5.40 1.17
CA SER A 69 19.89 6.77 0.92
C SER A 69 19.51 7.25 -0.46
N ALA A 70 19.55 8.56 -0.67
CA ALA A 70 19.35 9.14 -1.99
C ALA A 70 20.43 8.71 -2.97
N GLN A 71 21.66 8.59 -2.49
CA GLN A 71 22.79 8.11 -3.30
C GLN A 71 22.58 6.68 -3.79
N GLU A 72 22.09 5.80 -2.92
CA GLU A 72 21.78 4.42 -3.28
C GLU A 72 20.61 4.35 -4.27
N LEU A 73 19.60 5.18 -4.11
CA LEU A 73 18.51 5.25 -5.08
C LEU A 73 19.01 5.64 -6.46
N ARG A 74 19.84 6.68 -6.55
CA ARG A 74 20.43 7.11 -7.80
C ARG A 74 21.29 6.01 -8.42
N SER A 75 22.10 5.36 -7.60
CA SER A 75 22.96 4.25 -8.04
C SER A 75 22.15 3.11 -8.65
N ARG A 76 21.05 2.75 -8.03
CA ARG A 76 20.15 1.70 -8.54
C ARG A 76 19.49 2.09 -9.85
N LEU A 77 19.05 3.35 -9.99
CA LEU A 77 18.45 3.84 -11.23
C LEU A 77 19.46 3.87 -12.37
N VAL A 78 20.68 4.32 -12.12
CA VAL A 78 21.77 4.32 -13.11
C VAL A 78 22.17 2.90 -13.47
N GLY A 79 22.26 2.01 -12.46
CA GLY A 79 22.71 0.62 -12.63
C GLY A 79 21.78 -0.23 -13.49
N ARG A 80 20.52 0.13 -13.65
CA ARG A 80 19.59 -0.56 -14.54
C ARG A 80 19.98 -0.40 -16.01
N GLY A 81 20.63 0.72 -16.38
CA GLY A 81 21.09 0.96 -17.74
C GLY A 81 19.99 1.10 -18.79
N THR A 82 18.72 1.12 -18.39
CA THR A 82 17.55 1.13 -19.27
C THR A 82 16.93 2.51 -19.46
N GLU A 83 17.41 3.49 -18.70
CA GLU A 83 16.80 4.83 -18.67
C GLU A 83 17.84 5.92 -18.99
N THR A 84 17.35 7.01 -19.60
CA THR A 84 18.18 8.18 -19.88
C THR A 84 18.40 8.99 -18.59
N MET A 85 19.39 9.88 -18.61
CA MET A 85 19.66 10.75 -17.46
C MET A 85 18.46 11.65 -17.14
N ASP A 86 17.73 12.10 -18.14
CA ASP A 86 16.53 12.93 -17.95
C ASP A 86 15.46 12.19 -17.15
N VAL A 87 15.25 10.89 -17.44
CA VAL A 87 14.31 10.04 -16.74
C VAL A 87 14.79 9.79 -15.31
N ILE A 88 16.09 9.56 -15.11
CA ILE A 88 16.68 9.37 -13.79
C ILE A 88 16.46 10.62 -12.93
N GLU A 89 16.74 11.79 -13.46
CA GLU A 89 16.52 13.07 -12.74
C GLU A 89 15.04 13.30 -12.42
N TYR A 90 14.15 12.94 -13.34
CA TYR A 90 12.71 13.00 -13.09
C TYR A 90 12.32 12.08 -11.92
N ARG A 91 12.82 10.83 -11.90
CA ARG A 91 12.54 9.89 -10.81
C ARG A 91 13.11 10.34 -9.47
N MET A 92 14.29 10.96 -9.48
CA MET A 92 14.86 11.53 -8.26
C MET A 92 14.01 12.70 -7.73
N SER A 93 13.49 13.52 -8.62
CA SER A 93 12.58 14.62 -8.27
C SER A 93 11.29 14.10 -7.68
N ARG A 94 10.72 13.04 -8.26
CA ARG A 94 9.51 12.38 -7.74
C ARG A 94 9.75 11.78 -6.34
N ALA A 95 10.91 11.15 -6.16
CA ALA A 95 11.28 10.58 -4.86
C ALA A 95 11.38 11.68 -3.78
N LYS A 96 11.89 12.85 -4.14
CA LYS A 96 11.96 13.99 -3.24
C LYS A 96 10.55 14.45 -2.81
N GLU A 97 9.62 14.53 -3.74
CA GLU A 97 8.22 14.87 -3.44
C GLU A 97 7.57 13.80 -2.55
N GLU A 98 7.77 12.54 -2.88
CA GLU A 98 7.21 11.41 -2.13
C GLU A 98 7.73 11.35 -0.70
N ALA A 99 9.00 11.71 -0.49
CA ALA A 99 9.62 11.74 0.84
C ALA A 99 8.88 12.66 1.82
N GLU A 100 8.27 13.72 1.32
CA GLU A 100 7.48 14.62 2.16
C GLU A 100 6.24 13.95 2.75
N GLY A 101 5.79 12.86 2.15
CA GLY A 101 4.63 12.11 2.62
C GLY A 101 4.97 10.88 3.47
N MET A 102 6.23 10.56 3.67
CA MET A 102 6.63 9.37 4.44
C MET A 102 6.01 9.32 5.84
N GLU A 103 5.88 10.46 6.50
CA GLU A 103 5.35 10.54 7.85
C GLU A 103 3.88 10.11 7.95
N LYS A 104 3.17 10.10 6.84
CA LYS A 104 1.77 9.69 6.79
C LYS A 104 1.60 8.17 6.73
N TYR A 105 2.68 7.44 6.51
CA TYR A 105 2.68 5.98 6.47
C TYR A 105 2.77 5.40 7.87
N ASP A 106 2.28 4.18 8.02
CA ASP A 106 2.28 3.48 9.31
C ASP A 106 3.65 2.91 9.66
N TYR A 107 4.38 2.42 8.65
CA TYR A 107 5.71 1.84 8.82
C TYR A 107 6.63 2.23 7.68
N LEU A 108 7.92 2.32 8.01
CA LEU A 108 8.97 2.48 7.01
C LEU A 108 9.78 1.19 6.95
N ILE A 109 10.05 0.73 5.73
CA ILE A 109 10.91 -0.41 5.48
C ILE A 109 12.08 0.07 4.64
N ILE A 110 13.29 -0.13 5.14
CA ILE A 110 14.52 0.25 4.45
C ILE A 110 14.96 -0.94 3.59
N ASN A 111 14.89 -0.80 2.28
CA ASN A 111 15.28 -1.84 1.34
C ASN A 111 16.78 -1.76 1.04
N ASP A 112 17.58 -2.31 1.95
CA ASP A 112 19.03 -2.46 1.77
C ASP A 112 19.32 -3.88 1.27
N ASP A 113 18.88 -4.89 1.99
CA ASP A 113 18.92 -6.29 1.60
C ASP A 113 17.50 -6.77 1.29
N LEU A 114 17.30 -7.33 0.09
CA LEU A 114 15.97 -7.73 -0.36
C LEU A 114 15.33 -8.78 0.54
N MET A 115 16.09 -9.80 0.95
CA MET A 115 15.55 -10.87 1.78
C MET A 115 15.18 -10.39 3.18
N GLU A 116 15.99 -9.53 3.77
CA GLU A 116 15.69 -8.91 5.06
C GLU A 116 14.47 -8.00 4.96
N CYS A 117 14.33 -7.27 3.87
CA CYS A 117 13.19 -6.42 3.59
C CYS A 117 11.89 -7.24 3.53
N VAL A 118 11.90 -8.36 2.82
CA VAL A 118 10.75 -9.27 2.69
C VAL A 118 10.38 -9.85 4.05
N GLU A 119 11.35 -10.31 4.83
CA GLU A 119 11.11 -10.86 6.16
C GLU A 119 10.53 -9.82 7.12
N GLU A 120 11.04 -8.60 7.08
CA GLU A 120 10.54 -7.50 7.90
C GLU A 120 9.10 -7.15 7.55
N MET A 121 8.80 -7.07 6.25
CA MET A 121 7.44 -6.82 5.77
C MET A 121 6.49 -7.93 6.25
N HIS A 122 6.92 -9.18 6.15
CA HIS A 122 6.12 -10.33 6.60
C HIS A 122 5.83 -10.24 8.10
N ARG A 123 6.82 -9.90 8.93
CA ARG A 123 6.64 -9.75 10.37
C ARG A 123 5.65 -8.63 10.71
N ILE A 124 5.70 -7.53 9.99
CA ILE A 124 4.78 -6.41 10.17
C ILE A 124 3.35 -6.86 9.85
N ILE A 125 3.14 -7.53 8.73
CA ILE A 125 1.83 -8.02 8.32
C ILE A 125 1.29 -9.01 9.35
N GLN A 126 2.12 -9.93 9.83
CA GLN A 126 1.72 -10.90 10.87
C GLN A 126 1.35 -10.19 12.18
N GLY A 127 2.13 -9.18 12.57
CA GLY A 127 1.85 -8.37 13.75
C GLY A 127 0.54 -7.60 13.65
N GLU A 128 0.20 -7.13 12.47
CA GLU A 128 -1.06 -6.41 12.23
C GLU A 128 -2.29 -7.28 12.49
N HIS A 129 -2.22 -8.57 12.21
CA HIS A 129 -3.32 -9.50 12.53
C HIS A 129 -3.60 -9.59 14.03
N ARG A 130 -2.66 -9.20 14.87
CA ARG A 130 -2.79 -9.23 16.33
C ARG A 130 -3.34 -7.94 16.92
N ARG A 131 -3.52 -6.91 16.13
CA ARG A 131 -4.05 -5.64 16.63
C ARG A 131 -5.50 -5.81 17.09
N SER A 132 -5.82 -5.21 18.24
CA SER A 132 -7.15 -5.34 18.85
C SER A 132 -8.27 -4.96 17.90
N PHE A 133 -8.12 -3.86 17.15
CA PHE A 133 -9.19 -3.40 16.27
C PHE A 133 -9.48 -4.36 15.11
N ARG A 134 -8.53 -5.24 14.76
CA ARG A 134 -8.73 -6.26 13.73
C ARG A 134 -9.35 -7.54 14.27
N ASN A 135 -9.51 -7.65 15.57
CA ASN A 135 -10.03 -8.84 16.25
C ASN A 135 -11.34 -8.54 16.97
N HIS A 136 -12.15 -7.70 16.37
CA HIS A 136 -13.41 -7.24 16.94
C HIS A 136 -14.36 -8.39 17.28
N GLU A 137 -14.53 -9.36 16.39
CA GLU A 137 -15.42 -10.52 16.64
C GLU A 137 -14.99 -11.30 17.85
N PHE A 138 -13.70 -11.60 17.97
CA PHE A 138 -13.18 -12.31 19.13
C PHE A 138 -13.40 -11.53 20.42
N ILE A 139 -13.13 -10.23 20.40
CA ILE A 139 -13.28 -9.36 21.57
C ILE A 139 -14.74 -9.33 22.03
N GLU A 140 -15.67 -9.14 21.11
CA GLU A 140 -17.10 -9.09 21.42
C GLU A 140 -17.61 -10.43 21.95
N HIS A 141 -17.12 -11.54 21.38
CA HIS A 141 -17.46 -12.88 21.84
C HIS A 141 -16.98 -13.13 23.27
N MET A 142 -15.76 -12.72 23.60
CA MET A 142 -15.23 -12.82 24.96
C MET A 142 -16.03 -12.00 25.95
N LYS A 143 -16.42 -10.78 25.57
CA LYS A 143 -17.28 -9.94 26.42
C LYS A 143 -18.61 -10.62 26.72
N GLU A 144 -19.23 -11.24 25.71
CA GLU A 144 -20.50 -11.95 25.88
C GLU A 144 -20.35 -13.17 26.80
N GLU A 145 -19.30 -13.96 26.63
CA GLU A 145 -19.02 -15.09 27.49
C GLU A 145 -18.82 -14.67 28.96
N LEU A 146 -18.07 -13.59 29.16
CA LEU A 146 -17.79 -13.07 30.50
C LEU A 146 -19.02 -12.51 31.21
N LYS A 147 -20.01 -12.04 30.46
CA LYS A 147 -21.30 -11.61 31.04
C LYS A 147 -22.08 -12.77 31.68
N GLY A 148 -21.88 -13.98 31.16
CA GLY A 148 -22.52 -15.18 31.69
C GLY A 148 -21.92 -15.72 32.99
N GLU A 149 -20.75 -15.21 33.34
CA GLU A 149 -20.07 -15.55 34.59
C GLU A 149 -20.49 -14.53 35.69
#